data_076bdf78cdc600011bb8c2997144e29f
#
_entry.id   076bdf78cdc600011bb8c2997144e29f
#
_cell.length_a   1.000
_cell.length_b   1.000
_cell.length_c   1.000
_cell.angle_alpha   90.00
_cell.angle_beta   90.00
_cell.angle_gamma   90.00
#
_symmetry.space_group_name_H-M   'P 1'
#
loop_
_entity.id
_entity.type
_entity.pdbx_description
1 polymer ?
#
loop_
_entity_poly.entity_id
_entity_poly.type
_entity_poly.pdbx_seq_one_letter_code
_entity_poly.pdbx_strand_id
1 'polypeptide(L)'
;MHNWTHDLKRAGPDILRAFSLMFHDPESAELQALLQKMKLTNKKWKSGSHVHSILKYTTRSLNHDERQTLGLLRSVVLDQYGKILAYSPPKCVVPSATEFNGNNNSNSNNNLLVEELVEGTMINVFYHKPNGQEEGADWDLATKSCVGGNIVFHSLANQPNNEATNEATQQPKKTFRRMFLECMNEAGLEFDALQKDCCYSFVMQHPNNHIVRQIRAPTLYLIAAYKIDNENLVVEEQCREEQLARINTHANEKTLVRLPLQFTDVDLRVLQDIYTSANAPYDFPGLVCRERSTDERSTDERSTGVRFKFRNPNYECAKNLRGSDAKLLFQNLSLRQQGKDKVNEYLDLHPEHREAFEKVQTDMHAYTAQLFESYIGYYVKRDRPFPAEFKIHMFHLHRLYKENNERITLERTIAYVNGLTLSQQMYALTKNTVKTEKV
;
A
#
# COMPACT_ATOMS: atom_id res chain seq x y z
N MET A 1 18.70 -7.21 26.21
CA MET A 1 17.89 -7.08 24.98
C MET A 1 16.55 -6.53 25.37
N HIS A 2 16.10 -5.41 24.79
CA HIS A 2 14.84 -4.79 25.19
C HIS A 2 13.73 -5.31 24.28
N ASN A 3 12.77 -6.03 24.84
CA ASN A 3 11.56 -6.43 24.16
C ASN A 3 10.52 -5.30 24.32
N TRP A 4 10.10 -4.70 23.23
CA TRP A 4 9.01 -3.71 23.29
C TRP A 4 7.66 -4.40 23.44
N THR A 5 6.83 -3.81 24.27
CA THR A 5 5.48 -4.31 24.54
C THR A 5 4.45 -3.29 24.12
N HIS A 6 3.40 -3.75 23.42
CA HIS A 6 2.29 -2.92 22.98
C HIS A 6 1.01 -3.36 23.71
N ASP A 7 0.54 -2.54 24.62
CA ASP A 7 -0.76 -2.73 25.29
C ASP A 7 -1.86 -2.13 24.42
N LEU A 8 -2.67 -2.98 23.81
CA LEU A 8 -3.73 -2.56 22.89
C LEU A 8 -4.90 -1.88 23.62
N LYS A 9 -5.03 -2.02 24.93
CA LYS A 9 -6.02 -1.29 25.76
C LYS A 9 -5.81 0.23 25.67
N ARG A 10 -4.60 0.68 25.39
CA ARG A 10 -4.28 2.10 25.16
C ARG A 10 -4.91 2.68 23.89
N ALA A 11 -5.44 1.87 22.99
CA ALA A 11 -6.14 2.36 21.80
C ALA A 11 -7.45 3.09 22.12
N GLY A 12 -7.97 2.93 23.32
CA GLY A 12 -9.13 3.68 23.81
C GLY A 12 -9.91 2.93 24.89
N PRO A 13 -10.71 3.63 25.69
CA PRO A 13 -11.44 3.05 26.83
C PRO A 13 -12.46 1.97 26.39
N ASP A 14 -12.98 2.08 25.18
CA ASP A 14 -13.99 1.17 24.66
C ASP A 14 -13.38 -0.07 23.93
N ILE A 15 -12.05 -0.20 23.88
CA ILE A 15 -11.40 -1.26 23.08
C ILE A 15 -11.68 -2.66 23.64
N LEU A 16 -11.66 -2.82 24.96
CA LEU A 16 -11.98 -4.10 25.60
C LEU A 16 -13.40 -4.55 25.27
N ARG A 17 -14.37 -3.61 25.32
CA ARG A 17 -15.74 -3.88 24.95
C ARG A 17 -15.88 -4.26 23.47
N ALA A 18 -15.14 -3.57 22.59
CA ALA A 18 -15.12 -3.91 21.17
C ALA A 18 -14.60 -5.33 20.92
N PHE A 19 -13.50 -5.74 21.56
CA PHE A 19 -12.99 -7.11 21.46
C PHE A 19 -13.97 -8.15 22.04
N SER A 20 -14.58 -7.86 23.19
CA SER A 20 -15.61 -8.72 23.77
C SER A 20 -16.82 -8.91 22.84
N LEU A 21 -17.31 -7.82 22.22
CA LEU A 21 -18.39 -7.91 21.24
C LEU A 21 -17.98 -8.64 19.95
N MET A 22 -16.73 -8.47 19.48
CA MET A 22 -16.22 -9.23 18.33
C MET A 22 -16.23 -10.74 18.59
N PHE A 23 -16.03 -11.15 19.84
CA PHE A 23 -16.06 -12.55 20.26
C PHE A 23 -17.49 -13.06 20.42
N HIS A 24 -18.36 -12.33 21.15
CA HIS A 24 -19.70 -12.82 21.53
C HIS A 24 -20.80 -12.49 20.53
N ASP A 25 -20.73 -11.32 19.87
CA ASP A 25 -21.76 -10.84 18.95
C ASP A 25 -21.16 -9.95 17.83
N PRO A 26 -20.43 -10.58 16.89
CA PRO A 26 -19.66 -9.87 15.86
C PRO A 26 -20.51 -9.10 14.83
N GLU A 27 -21.83 -9.32 14.80
CA GLU A 27 -22.75 -8.63 13.88
C GLU A 27 -23.61 -7.59 14.59
N SER A 28 -23.41 -7.36 15.89
CA SER A 28 -24.25 -6.44 16.67
C SER A 28 -24.18 -5.00 16.17
N ALA A 29 -25.32 -4.32 16.22
CA ALA A 29 -25.40 -2.89 15.95
C ALA A 29 -24.54 -2.07 16.94
N GLU A 30 -24.42 -2.58 18.17
CA GLU A 30 -23.59 -1.98 19.20
C GLU A 30 -22.11 -2.00 18.80
N LEU A 31 -21.58 -3.13 18.32
CA LEU A 31 -20.20 -3.21 17.83
C LEU A 31 -19.96 -2.23 16.68
N GLN A 32 -20.89 -2.14 15.72
CA GLN A 32 -20.77 -1.23 14.60
C GLN A 32 -20.72 0.24 15.05
N ALA A 33 -21.60 0.63 15.96
CA ALA A 33 -21.62 1.99 16.55
C ALA A 33 -20.33 2.28 17.31
N LEU A 34 -19.82 1.31 18.07
CA LEU A 34 -18.60 1.44 18.84
C LEU A 34 -17.36 1.60 17.93
N LEU A 35 -17.23 0.77 16.90
CA LEU A 35 -16.16 0.88 15.91
C LEU A 35 -16.20 2.23 15.18
N GLN A 36 -17.38 2.69 14.80
CA GLN A 36 -17.54 4.00 14.17
C GLN A 36 -17.10 5.15 15.11
N LYS A 37 -17.54 5.12 16.38
CA LYS A 37 -17.14 6.07 17.44
C LYS A 37 -15.62 6.11 17.59
N MET A 38 -14.97 4.95 17.58
CA MET A 38 -13.52 4.80 17.72
C MET A 38 -12.76 5.05 16.41
N LYS A 39 -13.43 5.40 15.30
CA LYS A 39 -12.82 5.54 13.96
C LYS A 39 -12.10 4.27 13.50
N LEU A 40 -12.65 3.11 13.83
CA LEU A 40 -12.15 1.79 13.44
C LEU A 40 -13.04 1.13 12.39
N THR A 41 -12.46 0.20 11.62
CA THR A 41 -13.18 -0.73 10.77
C THR A 41 -12.71 -2.15 11.06
N ASN A 42 -13.63 -3.10 11.02
CA ASN A 42 -13.35 -4.53 11.05
C ASN A 42 -13.89 -5.15 9.76
N LYS A 43 -13.00 -5.44 8.81
CA LYS A 43 -13.38 -5.97 7.50
C LYS A 43 -13.11 -7.46 7.42
N LYS A 44 -14.16 -8.24 7.11
CA LYS A 44 -14.07 -9.70 6.96
C LYS A 44 -13.45 -10.10 5.62
N TRP A 45 -12.70 -11.20 5.66
CA TRP A 45 -12.03 -11.83 4.54
C TRP A 45 -12.16 -13.35 4.62
N LYS A 46 -12.33 -13.99 3.46
CA LYS A 46 -12.26 -15.45 3.36
C LYS A 46 -10.92 -15.82 2.72
N SER A 47 -10.14 -16.68 3.39
CA SER A 47 -8.89 -17.23 2.88
C SER A 47 -8.93 -18.74 3.04
N GLY A 48 -9.02 -19.48 1.93
CA GLY A 48 -9.31 -20.91 1.95
C GLY A 48 -10.63 -21.23 2.66
N SER A 49 -10.59 -22.12 3.63
CA SER A 49 -11.72 -22.50 4.49
C SER A 49 -11.95 -21.55 5.68
N HIS A 50 -11.01 -20.63 5.94
CA HIS A 50 -11.01 -19.78 7.13
C HIS A 50 -11.65 -18.41 6.86
N VAL A 51 -12.35 -17.91 7.89
CA VAL A 51 -12.84 -16.53 7.91
C VAL A 51 -11.99 -15.75 8.90
N HIS A 52 -11.39 -14.67 8.40
CA HIS A 52 -10.59 -13.74 9.17
C HIS A 52 -11.18 -12.34 9.08
N SER A 53 -10.78 -11.46 9.97
CA SER A 53 -11.07 -10.04 9.82
C SER A 53 -9.83 -9.19 10.08
N ILE A 54 -9.84 -7.96 9.57
CA ILE A 54 -8.79 -6.98 9.81
C ILE A 54 -9.41 -5.78 10.52
N LEU A 55 -8.99 -5.61 11.78
CA LEU A 55 -9.28 -4.41 12.56
C LEU A 55 -8.22 -3.35 12.27
N LYS A 56 -8.66 -2.16 11.87
CA LYS A 56 -7.77 -1.02 11.61
C LYS A 56 -8.48 0.33 11.73
N TYR A 57 -7.71 1.41 11.94
CA TYR A 57 -8.25 2.76 11.92
C TYR A 57 -8.65 3.20 10.49
N THR A 58 -9.71 4.02 10.40
CA THR A 58 -10.29 4.51 9.13
C THR A 58 -9.64 5.78 8.61
N THR A 59 -9.13 6.63 9.51
CA THR A 59 -8.63 7.97 9.20
C THR A 59 -7.34 7.90 8.40
N ARG A 60 -7.24 8.67 7.31
CA ARG A 60 -5.99 8.78 6.54
C ARG A 60 -4.90 9.51 7.32
N SER A 61 -5.30 10.47 8.15
CA SER A 61 -4.41 11.28 8.98
C SER A 61 -4.80 11.13 10.44
N LEU A 62 -3.87 10.64 11.27
CA LEU A 62 -3.98 10.63 12.72
C LEU A 62 -3.19 11.83 13.25
N ASN A 63 -3.75 12.55 14.25
CA ASN A 63 -3.02 13.56 14.99
C ASN A 63 -1.96 12.91 15.89
N HIS A 64 -1.21 13.71 16.68
CA HIS A 64 -0.12 13.18 17.49
C HIS A 64 -0.62 12.15 18.52
N ASP A 65 -1.64 12.48 19.30
CA ASP A 65 -2.20 11.61 20.35
C ASP A 65 -2.87 10.37 19.77
N GLU A 66 -3.62 10.51 18.66
CA GLU A 66 -4.22 9.39 17.95
C GLU A 66 -3.17 8.41 17.40
N ARG A 67 -1.94 8.87 17.10
CA ARG A 67 -0.88 7.95 16.65
C ARG A 67 -0.36 7.09 17.79
N GLN A 68 -0.33 7.60 19.02
CA GLN A 68 0.11 6.84 20.19
C GLN A 68 -0.96 5.87 20.71
N THR A 69 -2.22 6.09 20.37
CA THR A 69 -3.37 5.30 20.79
C THR A 69 -3.92 4.46 19.63
N LEU A 70 -4.74 5.03 18.76
CA LEU A 70 -5.29 4.34 17.58
C LEU A 70 -4.22 3.83 16.60
N GLY A 71 -3.05 4.47 16.57
CA GLY A 71 -1.91 4.02 15.79
C GLY A 71 -1.43 2.60 16.12
N LEU A 72 -1.72 2.10 17.32
CA LEU A 72 -1.51 0.70 17.72
C LEU A 72 -2.35 -0.26 16.83
N LEU A 73 -3.53 0.14 16.41
CA LEU A 73 -4.44 -0.65 15.59
C LEU A 73 -4.25 -0.35 14.08
N ARG A 74 -3.00 -0.38 13.62
CA ARG A 74 -2.69 -0.13 12.21
C ARG A 74 -3.22 -1.21 11.28
N SER A 75 -3.08 -2.46 11.69
CA SER A 75 -3.64 -3.65 11.05
C SER A 75 -3.49 -4.82 12.02
N VAL A 76 -4.60 -5.27 12.56
CA VAL A 76 -4.69 -6.42 13.48
C VAL A 76 -5.54 -7.46 12.81
N VAL A 77 -4.98 -8.65 12.56
CA VAL A 77 -5.72 -9.78 11.96
C VAL A 77 -6.36 -10.57 13.08
N LEU A 78 -7.65 -10.82 12.95
CA LEU A 78 -8.46 -11.57 13.90
C LEU A 78 -9.02 -12.83 13.23
N ASP A 79 -9.19 -13.89 14.00
CA ASP A 79 -10.00 -15.04 13.58
C ASP A 79 -11.51 -14.71 13.66
N GLN A 80 -12.33 -15.69 13.35
CA GLN A 80 -13.80 -15.57 13.40
C GLN A 80 -14.34 -15.34 14.81
N TYR A 81 -13.56 -15.60 15.84
CA TYR A 81 -13.91 -15.44 17.25
C TYR A 81 -13.29 -14.17 17.88
N GLY A 82 -12.68 -13.29 17.08
CA GLY A 82 -12.06 -12.06 17.57
C GLY A 82 -10.69 -12.25 18.24
N LYS A 83 -10.11 -13.46 18.21
CA LYS A 83 -8.76 -13.71 18.69
C LYS A 83 -7.72 -13.10 17.73
N ILE A 84 -6.73 -12.41 18.26
CA ILE A 84 -5.68 -11.79 17.46
C ILE A 84 -4.73 -12.89 16.97
N LEU A 85 -4.54 -12.97 15.65
CA LEU A 85 -3.63 -13.89 14.97
C LEU A 85 -2.37 -13.19 14.48
N ALA A 86 -2.48 -11.94 14.03
CA ALA A 86 -1.34 -11.17 13.59
C ALA A 86 -1.46 -9.69 13.94
N TYR A 87 -0.30 -9.10 14.12
CA TYR A 87 -0.13 -7.70 14.46
C TYR A 87 0.88 -7.03 13.53
N SER A 88 0.54 -5.84 13.04
CA SER A 88 1.49 -5.04 12.24
C SER A 88 2.17 -3.99 13.11
N PRO A 89 3.44 -3.65 12.82
CA PRO A 89 4.11 -2.57 13.53
C PRO A 89 3.25 -1.31 13.61
N PRO A 90 3.15 -0.67 14.78
CA PRO A 90 2.32 0.52 15.00
C PRO A 90 2.61 1.66 14.02
N LYS A 91 1.68 2.60 13.93
CA LYS A 91 1.88 3.82 13.16
C LYS A 91 3.02 4.63 13.78
N CYS A 92 4.01 5.00 12.96
CA CYS A 92 5.06 5.90 13.43
C CYS A 92 4.50 7.27 13.76
N VAL A 93 5.00 7.88 14.84
CA VAL A 93 4.80 9.28 15.15
C VAL A 93 5.68 10.13 14.22
N VAL A 94 5.21 11.29 13.81
CA VAL A 94 6.05 12.30 13.15
C VAL A 94 6.54 13.20 14.26
N PRO A 95 7.85 13.29 14.50
CA PRO A 95 8.36 14.13 15.58
C PRO A 95 8.02 15.60 15.28
N SER A 96 7.61 16.35 16.30
CA SER A 96 7.55 17.80 16.21
C SER A 96 8.98 18.36 16.29
N ALA A 97 9.21 19.51 15.63
CA ALA A 97 10.53 20.16 15.67
C ALA A 97 11.01 20.48 17.09
N THR A 98 10.07 20.64 18.04
CA THR A 98 10.36 20.94 19.46
C THR A 98 10.77 19.70 20.25
N GLU A 99 10.26 18.52 19.95
CA GLU A 99 10.57 17.28 20.67
C GLU A 99 12.02 16.82 20.41
N PHE A 100 12.57 17.10 19.22
CA PHE A 100 13.94 16.74 18.87
C PHE A 100 15.00 17.74 19.32
N ASN A 101 14.63 19.01 19.51
CA ASN A 101 15.56 20.06 19.97
C ASN A 101 15.78 20.07 21.49
N GLY A 102 14.95 19.37 22.27
CA GLY A 102 15.01 19.38 23.73
C GLY A 102 16.12 18.51 24.35
N ASN A 103 16.62 17.52 23.66
CA ASN A 103 17.63 16.59 24.18
C ASN A 103 19.02 16.85 23.58
N ASN A 104 19.50 18.11 23.68
CA ASN A 104 20.84 18.50 23.26
C ASN A 104 21.98 17.97 24.16
N ASN A 105 21.73 17.06 25.08
CA ASN A 105 22.78 16.42 25.84
C ASN A 105 23.42 15.29 25.05
N SER A 106 24.68 15.42 24.75
CA SER A 106 25.55 14.52 23.98
C SER A 106 25.57 13.05 24.45
N ASN A 107 24.86 12.70 25.53
CA ASN A 107 24.73 11.33 26.06
C ASN A 107 23.43 10.62 25.67
N SER A 108 22.51 11.25 24.94
CA SER A 108 21.20 10.64 24.59
C SER A 108 21.22 9.80 23.32
N ASN A 109 22.29 9.85 22.50
CA ASN A 109 22.39 9.09 21.26
C ASN A 109 22.47 7.55 21.49
N ASN A 110 22.87 7.10 22.68
CA ASN A 110 22.99 5.66 22.99
C ASN A 110 21.64 4.94 23.13
N ASN A 111 20.52 5.69 23.19
CA ASN A 111 19.19 5.12 23.38
C ASN A 111 18.32 5.10 22.11
N LEU A 112 18.86 5.53 20.97
CA LEU A 112 18.13 5.61 19.73
C LEU A 112 18.64 4.55 18.75
N LEU A 113 17.77 3.63 18.33
CA LEU A 113 18.01 2.74 17.22
C LEU A 113 17.54 3.42 15.94
N VAL A 114 18.46 3.70 15.03
CA VAL A 114 18.17 4.32 13.73
C VAL A 114 18.34 3.28 12.62
N GLU A 115 17.33 3.12 11.79
CA GLU A 115 17.30 2.15 10.70
C GLU A 115 16.83 2.81 9.39
N GLU A 116 17.20 2.21 8.26
CA GLU A 116 16.60 2.57 6.99
C GLU A 116 15.09 2.31 6.98
N LEU A 117 14.34 3.17 6.34
CA LEU A 117 12.95 2.89 5.99
C LEU A 117 12.91 2.04 4.73
N VAL A 118 12.76 0.73 4.88
CA VAL A 118 12.74 -0.18 3.73
C VAL A 118 11.53 0.09 2.82
N GLU A 119 11.79 0.31 1.53
CA GLU A 119 10.74 0.34 0.51
C GLU A 119 10.18 -1.06 0.28
N GLY A 120 8.88 -1.18 0.08
CA GLY A 120 8.23 -2.43 -0.30
C GLY A 120 6.83 -2.58 0.27
N THR A 121 6.27 -3.77 0.09
CA THR A 121 4.95 -4.12 0.63
C THR A 121 5.11 -4.91 1.93
N MET A 122 4.48 -4.43 2.99
CA MET A 122 4.45 -5.15 4.26
C MET A 122 3.48 -6.31 4.18
N ILE A 123 3.99 -7.50 4.53
CA ILE A 123 3.25 -8.75 4.62
C ILE A 123 3.38 -9.26 6.05
N ASN A 124 2.24 -9.56 6.67
CA ASN A 124 2.20 -10.24 7.96
C ASN A 124 1.95 -11.71 7.73
N VAL A 125 2.76 -12.56 8.36
CA VAL A 125 2.67 -14.02 8.30
C VAL A 125 2.29 -14.52 9.67
N PHE A 126 1.31 -15.43 9.75
CA PHE A 126 0.80 -15.96 11.01
C PHE A 126 0.33 -17.39 10.86
N TYR A 127 0.40 -18.14 11.96
CA TYR A 127 -0.12 -19.49 12.05
C TYR A 127 -1.52 -19.47 12.64
N HIS A 128 -2.47 -20.09 11.96
CA HIS A 128 -3.85 -20.18 12.41
C HIS A 128 -4.20 -21.62 12.78
N LYS A 129 -4.69 -21.81 14.01
CA LYS A 129 -5.26 -23.08 14.50
C LYS A 129 -6.76 -22.91 14.69
N PRO A 130 -7.61 -23.44 13.78
CA PRO A 130 -9.04 -23.38 13.96
C PRO A 130 -9.45 -24.06 15.26
N ASN A 131 -10.22 -23.38 16.11
CA ASN A 131 -10.67 -23.91 17.40
C ASN A 131 -9.55 -24.43 18.32
N GLY A 132 -8.29 -24.00 18.11
CA GLY A 132 -7.13 -24.48 18.86
C GLY A 132 -6.64 -25.88 18.46
N GLN A 133 -7.23 -26.50 17.44
CA GLN A 133 -6.88 -27.85 16.95
C GLN A 133 -5.82 -27.78 15.86
N GLU A 134 -4.99 -28.83 15.75
CA GLU A 134 -4.01 -28.96 14.67
C GLU A 134 -4.67 -29.30 13.32
N GLU A 135 -5.85 -29.91 13.34
CA GLU A 135 -6.60 -30.22 12.11
C GLU A 135 -7.07 -28.94 11.42
N GLY A 136 -6.64 -28.75 10.16
CA GLY A 136 -6.86 -27.53 9.40
C GLY A 136 -5.98 -26.35 9.82
N ALA A 137 -5.02 -26.55 10.70
CA ALA A 137 -4.06 -25.50 11.06
C ALA A 137 -3.05 -25.28 9.92
N ASP A 138 -2.81 -24.03 9.58
CA ASP A 138 -1.92 -23.66 8.49
C ASP A 138 -1.38 -22.23 8.64
N TRP A 139 -0.30 -21.95 7.89
CA TRP A 139 0.23 -20.62 7.74
C TRP A 139 -0.61 -19.80 6.73
N ASP A 140 -0.93 -18.58 7.09
CA ASP A 140 -1.54 -17.62 6.18
C ASP A 140 -0.82 -16.28 6.24
N LEU A 141 -1.16 -15.40 5.31
CA LEU A 141 -0.54 -14.10 5.20
C LEU A 141 -1.59 -13.00 5.01
N ALA A 142 -1.23 -11.81 5.43
CA ALA A 142 -2.06 -10.62 5.25
C ALA A 142 -1.21 -9.42 4.83
N THR A 143 -1.79 -8.59 3.98
CA THR A 143 -1.33 -7.21 3.81
C THR A 143 -2.00 -6.31 4.85
N LYS A 144 -1.69 -5.02 4.88
CA LYS A 144 -2.37 -4.06 5.77
C LYS A 144 -3.92 -4.10 5.66
N SER A 145 -4.49 -4.57 4.55
CA SER A 145 -5.91 -4.40 4.26
C SER A 145 -6.59 -5.62 3.66
N CYS A 146 -5.88 -6.72 3.46
CA CYS A 146 -6.40 -7.95 2.85
C CYS A 146 -5.72 -9.16 3.46
N VAL A 147 -6.49 -10.16 3.90
CA VAL A 147 -5.99 -11.48 4.27
C VAL A 147 -5.88 -12.34 3.02
N GLY A 148 -4.95 -13.30 3.03
CA GLY A 148 -4.65 -14.19 1.91
C GLY A 148 -3.73 -13.57 0.85
N GLY A 149 -3.67 -12.24 0.75
CA GLY A 149 -2.81 -11.53 -0.21
C GLY A 149 -3.15 -11.73 -1.68
N ASN A 150 -4.34 -12.25 -2.01
CA ASN A 150 -4.78 -12.53 -3.36
C ASN A 150 -5.30 -11.27 -4.09
N ILE A 151 -4.53 -10.19 -4.02
CA ILE A 151 -4.80 -8.92 -4.68
C ILE A 151 -3.59 -8.49 -5.52
N VAL A 152 -3.88 -7.71 -6.57
CA VAL A 152 -2.90 -7.13 -7.49
C VAL A 152 -2.94 -5.62 -7.37
N PHE A 153 -1.80 -4.93 -7.36
CA PHE A 153 -1.77 -3.48 -7.16
C PHE A 153 -2.16 -2.70 -8.43
N HIS A 154 -1.65 -3.02 -9.59
CA HIS A 154 -2.04 -2.36 -10.84
C HIS A 154 -2.72 -3.33 -11.80
N SER A 155 -3.93 -2.99 -12.26
CA SER A 155 -4.62 -3.74 -13.30
C SER A 155 -4.69 -2.91 -14.59
N LEU A 156 -4.18 -3.46 -15.70
CA LEU A 156 -4.19 -2.81 -17.01
C LEU A 156 -5.57 -2.87 -17.69
N ALA A 157 -6.48 -3.71 -17.25
CA ALA A 157 -7.75 -3.92 -17.92
C ALA A 157 -8.96 -3.87 -16.97
N ASN A 158 -10.08 -3.40 -17.50
CA ASN A 158 -11.42 -3.56 -16.94
C ASN A 158 -11.88 -5.03 -17.04
N GLN A 159 -11.19 -5.94 -16.34
CA GLN A 159 -11.74 -7.28 -16.19
C GLN A 159 -12.39 -7.40 -14.82
N PRO A 160 -13.68 -7.77 -14.75
CA PRO A 160 -14.25 -8.30 -13.54
C PRO A 160 -13.44 -9.55 -13.14
N ASN A 161 -13.34 -9.83 -11.84
CA ASN A 161 -12.64 -10.98 -11.26
C ASN A 161 -13.24 -12.33 -11.71
N ASN A 162 -13.23 -12.62 -12.99
CA ASN A 162 -13.63 -13.91 -13.52
C ASN A 162 -12.47 -14.44 -14.38
N GLU A 163 -12.00 -15.59 -13.99
CA GLU A 163 -11.15 -16.49 -14.74
C GLU A 163 -11.75 -16.71 -16.14
N ALA A 164 -11.28 -15.95 -17.12
CA ALA A 164 -11.52 -16.25 -18.52
C ALA A 164 -10.20 -16.05 -19.26
N THR A 165 -9.61 -17.16 -19.57
CA THR A 165 -8.51 -17.37 -20.50
C THR A 165 -8.78 -16.71 -21.84
N ASN A 166 -7.94 -15.73 -22.21
CA ASN A 166 -7.65 -15.48 -23.62
C ASN A 166 -6.15 -15.66 -23.83
N GLU A 167 -5.87 -16.71 -24.56
CA GLU A 167 -4.56 -17.09 -25.06
C GLU A 167 -4.08 -16.01 -26.03
N ALA A 168 -3.11 -15.26 -25.64
CA ALA A 168 -1.96 -14.75 -26.38
C ALA A 168 -1.32 -13.57 -25.62
N THR A 169 -0.13 -13.77 -25.09
CA THR A 169 0.89 -12.76 -24.71
C THR A 169 0.74 -11.96 -23.41
N GLN A 170 -0.11 -12.28 -22.44
CA GLN A 170 -0.04 -11.63 -21.14
C GLN A 170 0.22 -12.65 -20.02
N GLN A 171 1.43 -12.61 -19.47
CA GLN A 171 1.71 -13.32 -18.21
C GLN A 171 0.70 -12.86 -17.14
N PRO A 172 0.04 -13.79 -16.42
CA PRO A 172 -0.95 -13.46 -15.42
C PRO A 172 -0.27 -12.58 -14.34
N LYS A 173 -0.89 -11.46 -14.02
CA LYS A 173 -0.37 -10.54 -13.00
C LYS A 173 -0.22 -11.25 -11.68
N LYS A 174 0.96 -11.14 -11.08
CA LYS A 174 1.28 -11.78 -9.81
C LYS A 174 0.57 -11.08 -8.65
N THR A 175 -0.16 -11.85 -7.86
CA THR A 175 -0.75 -11.38 -6.60
C THR A 175 0.35 -11.14 -5.54
N PHE A 176 0.06 -10.38 -4.50
CA PHE A 176 1.01 -10.20 -3.38
C PHE A 176 1.37 -11.54 -2.73
N ARG A 177 0.43 -12.49 -2.63
CA ARG A 177 0.71 -13.84 -2.15
C ARG A 177 1.76 -14.54 -3.01
N ARG A 178 1.58 -14.55 -4.32
CA ARG A 178 2.53 -15.19 -5.24
C ARG A 178 3.91 -14.54 -5.18
N MET A 179 3.97 -13.21 -5.21
CA MET A 179 5.25 -12.49 -5.09
C MET A 179 5.95 -12.77 -3.75
N PHE A 180 5.19 -12.87 -2.66
CA PHE A 180 5.76 -13.20 -1.36
C PHE A 180 6.33 -14.62 -1.32
N LEU A 181 5.62 -15.60 -1.87
CA LEU A 181 6.11 -16.99 -1.96
C LEU A 181 7.35 -17.10 -2.86
N GLU A 182 7.42 -16.31 -3.94
CA GLU A 182 8.63 -16.22 -4.77
C GLU A 182 9.81 -15.62 -3.97
N CYS A 183 9.56 -14.59 -3.16
CA CYS A 183 10.58 -14.04 -2.25
C CYS A 183 11.01 -15.04 -1.17
N MET A 184 10.09 -15.82 -0.60
CA MET A 184 10.41 -16.89 0.35
C MET A 184 11.31 -17.94 -0.30
N ASN A 185 10.94 -18.40 -1.50
CA ASN A 185 11.74 -19.39 -2.23
C ASN A 185 13.14 -18.88 -2.56
N GLU A 186 13.26 -17.62 -2.98
CA GLU A 186 14.56 -16.98 -3.26
C GLU A 186 15.40 -16.84 -1.99
N ALA A 187 14.77 -16.49 -0.87
CA ALA A 187 15.42 -16.36 0.42
C ALA A 187 15.72 -17.71 1.10
N GLY A 188 15.25 -18.84 0.56
CA GLY A 188 15.33 -20.13 1.23
C GLY A 188 14.54 -20.21 2.53
N LEU A 189 13.53 -19.35 2.68
CA LEU A 189 12.65 -19.35 3.85
C LEU A 189 11.52 -20.36 3.64
N GLU A 190 11.40 -21.29 4.58
CA GLU A 190 10.26 -22.21 4.69
C GLU A 190 9.42 -21.86 5.91
N PHE A 191 8.13 -22.16 5.87
CA PHE A 191 7.24 -21.89 6.99
C PHE A 191 7.64 -22.63 8.27
N ASP A 192 8.26 -23.79 8.15
CA ASP A 192 8.71 -24.58 9.31
C ASP A 192 9.88 -23.92 10.07
N ALA A 193 10.59 -22.98 9.46
CA ALA A 193 11.59 -22.16 10.15
C ALA A 193 10.96 -21.10 11.07
N LEU A 194 9.66 -20.84 10.93
CA LEU A 194 8.92 -19.86 11.72
C LEU A 194 8.30 -20.51 12.97
N GLN A 195 8.27 -19.77 14.08
CA GLN A 195 7.62 -20.22 15.31
C GLN A 195 6.10 -20.06 15.20
N LYS A 196 5.34 -21.12 15.44
CA LYS A 196 3.87 -21.13 15.33
C LYS A 196 3.16 -20.25 16.36
N ASP A 197 3.82 -19.89 17.45
CA ASP A 197 3.34 -19.00 18.50
C ASP A 197 3.68 -17.51 18.24
N CYS A 198 4.37 -17.24 17.13
CA CYS A 198 4.72 -15.89 16.69
C CYS A 198 4.00 -15.50 15.40
N CYS A 199 3.72 -14.22 15.24
CA CYS A 199 3.45 -13.63 13.95
C CYS A 199 4.59 -12.74 13.49
N TYR A 200 4.80 -12.65 12.18
CA TYR A 200 5.95 -11.99 11.58
C TYR A 200 5.50 -10.90 10.64
N SER A 201 6.17 -9.74 10.70
CA SER A 201 6.00 -8.65 9.73
C SER A 201 7.22 -8.57 8.84
N PHE A 202 7.06 -8.91 7.58
CA PHE A 202 8.10 -8.76 6.55
C PHE A 202 7.81 -7.55 5.65
N VAL A 203 8.85 -6.94 5.11
CA VAL A 203 8.73 -6.09 3.92
C VAL A 203 9.24 -6.88 2.73
N MET A 204 8.36 -7.07 1.77
CA MET A 204 8.63 -7.74 0.50
C MET A 204 9.07 -6.70 -0.54
N GLN A 205 10.22 -6.92 -1.16
CA GLN A 205 10.67 -6.26 -2.38
C GLN A 205 10.61 -7.25 -3.54
N HIS A 206 9.98 -6.87 -4.64
CA HIS A 206 9.82 -7.75 -5.79
C HIS A 206 9.87 -6.93 -7.10
N PRO A 207 10.55 -7.42 -8.17
CA PRO A 207 10.64 -6.71 -9.45
C PRO A 207 9.29 -6.27 -10.04
N ASN A 208 8.24 -7.08 -9.85
CA ASN A 208 6.89 -6.74 -10.32
C ASN A 208 6.09 -5.82 -9.36
N ASN A 209 6.70 -5.34 -8.28
CA ASN A 209 6.03 -4.49 -7.30
C ASN A 209 6.98 -3.47 -6.66
N HIS A 210 7.75 -2.76 -7.47
CA HIS A 210 8.54 -1.62 -6.99
C HIS A 210 7.66 -0.36 -6.84
N ILE A 211 8.05 0.55 -5.98
CA ILE A 211 7.32 1.80 -5.73
C ILE A 211 8.05 2.96 -6.39
N VAL A 212 9.31 3.17 -6.04
CA VAL A 212 10.21 4.18 -6.62
C VAL A 212 11.51 3.51 -7.06
N ARG A 213 12.10 2.72 -6.14
CA ARG A 213 13.38 2.07 -6.37
C ARG A 213 13.21 0.89 -7.32
N GLN A 214 14.07 0.79 -8.32
CA GLN A 214 14.16 -0.38 -9.20
C GLN A 214 14.62 -1.62 -8.41
N ILE A 215 13.73 -2.60 -8.24
CA ILE A 215 14.03 -3.85 -7.55
C ILE A 215 14.44 -4.90 -8.57
N ARG A 216 15.68 -5.38 -8.47
CA ARG A 216 16.27 -6.34 -9.43
C ARG A 216 16.00 -7.80 -9.08
N ALA A 217 15.88 -8.11 -7.78
CA ALA A 217 15.65 -9.47 -7.29
C ALA A 217 14.64 -9.48 -6.14
N PRO A 218 13.85 -10.56 -6.01
CA PRO A 218 12.98 -10.76 -4.86
C PRO A 218 13.79 -10.75 -3.55
N THR A 219 13.33 -9.99 -2.55
CA THR A 219 14.03 -9.87 -1.26
C THR A 219 13.03 -9.72 -0.13
N LEU A 220 13.34 -10.32 1.03
CA LEU A 220 12.56 -10.18 2.26
C LEU A 220 13.39 -9.48 3.35
N TYR A 221 12.73 -8.54 4.03
CA TYR A 221 13.25 -7.89 5.24
C TYR A 221 12.36 -8.24 6.43
N LEU A 222 12.93 -8.79 7.49
CA LEU A 222 12.23 -8.98 8.76
C LEU A 222 12.16 -7.64 9.50
N ILE A 223 10.95 -7.13 9.68
CA ILE A 223 10.72 -5.84 10.35
C ILE A 223 10.40 -6.04 11.82
N ALA A 224 9.60 -7.06 12.14
CA ALA A 224 9.25 -7.40 13.51
C ALA A 224 8.72 -8.84 13.58
N ALA A 225 8.85 -9.44 14.76
CA ALA A 225 8.16 -10.66 15.13
C ALA A 225 7.47 -10.42 16.48
N TYR A 226 6.27 -10.97 16.67
CA TYR A 226 5.46 -10.70 17.84
C TYR A 226 4.90 -11.99 18.44
N LYS A 227 4.88 -12.06 19.77
CA LYS A 227 4.01 -12.94 20.55
C LYS A 227 2.78 -12.17 21.03
N ILE A 228 1.64 -12.81 21.00
CA ILE A 228 0.35 -12.17 21.28
C ILE A 228 -0.29 -12.83 22.50
N ASP A 229 -0.46 -12.08 23.57
CA ASP A 229 -1.29 -12.41 24.71
C ASP A 229 -2.70 -11.89 24.47
N ASN A 230 -3.60 -12.79 24.05
CA ASN A 230 -4.97 -12.44 23.75
C ASN A 230 -5.82 -12.16 24.99
N GLU A 231 -5.46 -12.70 26.14
CA GLU A 231 -6.22 -12.52 27.40
C GLU A 231 -6.00 -11.10 27.92
N ASN A 232 -4.75 -10.62 27.85
CA ASN A 232 -4.38 -9.30 28.32
C ASN A 232 -4.39 -8.22 27.22
N LEU A 233 -4.63 -8.58 25.96
CA LEU A 233 -4.51 -7.74 24.77
C LEU A 233 -3.14 -7.05 24.68
N VAL A 234 -2.09 -7.83 24.94
CA VAL A 234 -0.70 -7.38 24.94
C VAL A 234 0.05 -8.06 23.80
N VAL A 235 0.85 -7.29 23.08
CA VAL A 235 1.69 -7.77 22.00
C VAL A 235 3.15 -7.50 22.34
N GLU A 236 3.96 -8.56 22.42
CA GLU A 236 5.38 -8.51 22.78
C GLU A 236 6.24 -8.66 21.53
N GLU A 237 7.07 -7.66 21.24
CA GLU A 237 8.03 -7.75 20.14
C GLU A 237 9.19 -8.65 20.54
N GLN A 238 9.49 -9.64 19.71
CA GLN A 238 10.58 -10.59 19.92
C GLN A 238 11.91 -10.03 19.36
N CYS A 239 13.03 -10.50 19.87
CA CYS A 239 14.35 -10.12 19.38
C CYS A 239 14.50 -10.53 17.90
N ARG A 240 14.64 -9.54 17.02
CA ARG A 240 14.70 -9.75 15.56
C ARG A 240 15.95 -10.50 15.13
N GLU A 241 17.05 -10.25 15.79
CA GLU A 241 18.35 -10.89 15.52
C GLU A 241 18.28 -12.38 15.80
N GLU A 242 17.64 -12.78 16.91
CA GLU A 242 17.43 -14.20 17.27
C GLU A 242 16.45 -14.87 16.28
N GLN A 243 15.37 -14.18 15.93
CA GLN A 243 14.41 -14.69 14.93
C GLN A 243 15.06 -14.82 13.56
N LEU A 244 15.88 -13.86 13.15
CA LEU A 244 16.59 -13.88 11.89
C LEU A 244 17.62 -15.04 11.86
N ALA A 245 18.38 -15.23 12.94
CA ALA A 245 19.34 -16.33 13.04
C ALA A 245 18.65 -17.68 12.86
N ARG A 246 17.49 -17.88 13.49
CA ARG A 246 16.66 -19.09 13.33
C ARG A 246 16.19 -19.27 11.89
N ILE A 247 15.61 -18.22 11.29
CA ILE A 247 15.10 -18.23 9.92
C ILE A 247 16.20 -18.61 8.93
N ASN A 248 17.38 -18.03 9.08
CA ASN A 248 18.49 -18.20 8.15
C ASN A 248 19.31 -19.49 8.40
N THR A 249 19.09 -20.20 9.50
CA THR A 249 19.81 -21.46 9.78
C THR A 249 19.53 -22.55 8.74
N HIS A 250 18.35 -22.52 8.13
CA HIS A 250 17.91 -23.51 7.14
C HIS A 250 18.06 -23.03 5.68
N ALA A 251 18.57 -21.82 5.46
CA ALA A 251 18.74 -21.25 4.13
C ALA A 251 20.04 -21.77 3.48
N ASN A 252 19.97 -22.87 2.75
CA ASN A 252 21.07 -23.45 2.00
C ASN A 252 21.54 -22.50 0.89
N GLU A 253 22.63 -21.73 1.09
CA GLU A 253 23.35 -20.90 0.10
C GLU A 253 22.51 -19.87 -0.70
N LYS A 254 21.28 -19.61 -0.30
CA LYS A 254 20.36 -18.67 -0.97
C LYS A 254 20.49 -17.24 -0.43
N THR A 255 19.82 -16.31 -1.08
CA THR A 255 19.72 -14.93 -0.62
C THR A 255 18.93 -14.87 0.69
N LEU A 256 19.63 -14.69 1.80
CA LEU A 256 19.05 -14.73 3.15
C LEU A 256 17.99 -13.63 3.36
N VAL A 257 17.03 -13.89 4.25
CA VAL A 257 16.21 -12.84 4.84
C VAL A 257 17.12 -11.82 5.52
N ARG A 258 16.80 -10.52 5.40
CA ARG A 258 17.61 -9.40 5.89
C ARG A 258 16.91 -8.63 7.00
N LEU A 259 17.68 -7.94 7.83
CA LEU A 259 17.19 -6.82 8.62
C LEU A 259 17.34 -5.49 7.84
N PRO A 260 16.55 -4.45 8.17
CA PRO A 260 16.85 -3.10 7.73
C PRO A 260 18.27 -2.69 8.12
N LEU A 261 18.93 -1.89 7.26
CA LEU A 261 20.23 -1.35 7.58
C LEU A 261 20.16 -0.51 8.86
N GLN A 262 21.01 -0.82 9.83
CA GLN A 262 21.12 -0.08 11.10
C GLN A 262 22.29 0.91 11.01
N PHE A 263 22.07 2.11 11.51
CA PHE A 263 23.08 3.16 11.60
C PHE A 263 23.53 3.26 13.07
N THR A 264 24.75 2.80 13.33
CA THR A 264 25.40 2.86 14.66
C THR A 264 26.43 3.98 14.67
N ASP A 265 26.62 4.60 15.82
CA ASP A 265 27.67 5.61 16.08
C ASP A 265 27.64 6.82 15.14
N VAL A 266 26.47 7.16 14.58
CA VAL A 266 26.30 8.30 13.68
C VAL A 266 25.29 9.28 14.28
N ASP A 267 25.59 10.57 14.21
CA ASP A 267 24.66 11.62 14.63
C ASP A 267 23.40 11.58 13.72
N LEU A 268 22.23 11.55 14.37
CA LEU A 268 20.95 11.54 13.65
C LEU A 268 20.79 12.76 12.73
N ARG A 269 21.33 13.92 13.06
CA ARG A 269 21.28 15.12 12.23
C ARG A 269 22.04 14.92 10.93
N VAL A 270 23.22 14.29 10.99
CA VAL A 270 24.00 13.95 9.80
C VAL A 270 23.22 12.97 8.92
N LEU A 271 22.58 11.95 9.52
CA LEU A 271 21.73 11.02 8.76
C LEU A 271 20.52 11.71 8.12
N GLN A 272 19.90 12.66 8.84
CA GLN A 272 18.79 13.44 8.30
C GLN A 272 19.23 14.32 7.12
N ASP A 273 20.37 14.96 7.20
CA ASP A 273 20.92 15.78 6.10
C ASP A 273 21.23 14.93 4.87
N ILE A 274 21.77 13.73 5.07
CA ILE A 274 22.09 12.82 3.95
C ILE A 274 20.82 12.20 3.33
N TYR A 275 19.88 11.73 4.15
CA TYR A 275 18.81 10.84 3.70
C TYR A 275 17.41 11.45 3.72
N THR A 276 17.22 12.62 4.32
CA THR A 276 15.89 13.24 4.44
C THR A 276 15.85 14.73 4.10
N SER A 277 16.95 15.30 3.63
CA SER A 277 17.00 16.68 3.12
C SER A 277 16.51 16.78 1.67
N ALA A 278 16.39 18.01 1.17
CA ALA A 278 16.06 18.28 -0.22
C ALA A 278 17.11 17.75 -1.24
N ASN A 279 18.32 17.47 -0.79
CA ASN A 279 19.40 16.92 -1.61
C ASN A 279 19.54 15.39 -1.49
N ALA A 280 18.69 14.75 -0.70
CA ALA A 280 18.72 13.30 -0.51
C ALA A 280 18.39 12.55 -1.82
N PRO A 281 19.03 11.39 -2.07
CA PRO A 281 18.72 10.57 -3.24
C PRO A 281 17.24 10.14 -3.22
N TYR A 282 16.56 10.25 -4.35
CA TYR A 282 15.11 9.97 -4.43
C TYR A 282 14.74 8.48 -4.23
N ASP A 283 15.70 7.56 -4.36
CA ASP A 283 15.51 6.12 -4.23
C ASP A 283 15.64 5.60 -2.79
N PHE A 284 15.89 6.50 -1.82
CA PHE A 284 15.96 6.16 -0.40
C PHE A 284 14.74 6.71 0.35
N PRO A 285 13.86 5.87 0.91
CA PRO A 285 12.58 6.32 1.50
C PRO A 285 12.70 7.19 2.74
N GLY A 286 13.81 7.10 3.47
CA GLY A 286 14.05 7.81 4.72
C GLY A 286 14.49 6.91 5.86
N LEU A 287 14.32 7.40 7.09
CA LEU A 287 14.79 6.75 8.31
C LEU A 287 13.63 6.35 9.23
N VAL A 288 13.80 5.28 9.97
CA VAL A 288 12.96 4.89 11.11
C VAL A 288 13.82 4.92 12.36
N CYS A 289 13.36 5.64 13.38
CA CYS A 289 14.01 5.71 14.67
C CYS A 289 13.11 5.07 15.72
N ARG A 290 13.72 4.32 16.64
CA ARG A 290 13.08 3.70 17.78
C ARG A 290 13.81 4.14 19.04
N GLU A 291 13.08 4.73 19.97
CA GLU A 291 13.63 5.13 21.26
C GLU A 291 13.68 3.93 22.19
N ARG A 292 14.86 3.68 22.75
CA ARG A 292 15.02 2.71 23.84
C ARG A 292 14.64 3.41 25.13
N SER A 293 13.62 2.91 25.83
CA SER A 293 13.31 3.45 27.17
C SER A 293 14.44 3.15 28.13
N THR A 294 14.93 4.21 28.79
CA THR A 294 16.00 4.13 29.81
C THR A 294 15.47 4.24 31.21
N ASP A 295 14.17 4.29 31.42
CA ASP A 295 13.60 4.41 32.76
C ASP A 295 13.79 3.13 33.56
N GLU A 296 15.00 2.97 34.09
CA GLU A 296 15.31 1.99 35.16
C GLU A 296 14.48 2.26 36.45
N ARG A 297 13.73 3.39 36.52
CA ARG A 297 12.88 3.75 37.63
C ARG A 297 11.40 3.39 37.47
N SER A 298 10.95 3.02 36.27
CA SER A 298 9.60 2.48 36.13
C SER A 298 9.64 1.01 36.53
N THR A 299 9.06 0.71 37.68
CA THR A 299 8.76 -0.65 38.15
C THR A 299 7.81 -1.40 37.18
N ASP A 300 7.37 -0.77 36.13
CA ASP A 300 6.66 -1.35 35.00
C ASP A 300 7.70 -1.77 33.95
N GLU A 301 8.06 -3.04 33.92
CA GLU A 301 9.01 -3.68 33.00
C GLU A 301 8.62 -3.58 31.50
N ARG A 302 7.62 -2.76 31.16
CA ARG A 302 7.00 -2.66 29.83
C ARG A 302 7.36 -1.35 29.13
N SER A 303 8.54 -1.34 28.52
CA SER A 303 8.98 -0.22 27.70
C SER A 303 8.11 -0.09 26.43
N THR A 304 7.27 0.93 26.38
CA THR A 304 6.56 1.31 25.15
C THR A 304 7.47 2.19 24.29
N GLY A 305 8.32 1.59 23.48
CA GLY A 305 9.21 2.34 22.60
C GLY A 305 8.43 3.18 21.59
N VAL A 306 8.67 4.48 21.57
CA VAL A 306 8.11 5.38 20.57
C VAL A 306 8.85 5.16 19.24
N ARG A 307 8.12 5.07 18.16
CA ARG A 307 8.65 4.86 16.81
C ARG A 307 8.43 6.10 15.96
N PHE A 308 9.51 6.70 15.49
CA PHE A 308 9.51 7.91 14.65
C PHE A 308 9.84 7.57 13.21
N LYS A 309 9.50 8.48 12.30
CA LYS A 309 9.79 8.35 10.88
C LYS A 309 10.19 9.69 10.29
N PHE A 310 11.39 9.72 9.73
CA PHE A 310 11.86 10.82 8.91
C PHE A 310 11.78 10.41 7.44
N ARG A 311 11.00 11.14 6.67
CA ARG A 311 10.77 10.81 5.26
C ARG A 311 11.64 11.65 4.36
N ASN A 312 12.15 11.03 3.32
CA ASN A 312 12.82 11.72 2.25
C ASN A 312 11.79 12.46 1.36
N PRO A 313 11.84 13.80 1.24
CA PRO A 313 10.88 14.54 0.42
C PRO A 313 10.97 14.17 -1.06
N ASN A 314 12.17 13.89 -1.61
CA ASN A 314 12.35 13.51 -3.00
C ASN A 314 11.74 12.14 -3.29
N TYR A 315 11.87 11.19 -2.36
CA TYR A 315 11.19 9.90 -2.46
C TYR A 315 9.66 10.05 -2.41
N GLU A 316 9.13 10.87 -1.51
CA GLU A 316 7.67 11.10 -1.44
C GLU A 316 7.15 11.78 -2.72
N CYS A 317 7.92 12.70 -3.33
CA CYS A 317 7.59 13.29 -4.63
C CYS A 317 7.53 12.20 -5.72
N ALA A 318 8.55 11.38 -5.85
CA ALA A 318 8.60 10.28 -6.82
C ALA A 318 7.45 9.27 -6.61
N LYS A 319 7.19 8.91 -5.36
CA LYS A 319 6.09 8.02 -4.99
C LYS A 319 4.71 8.61 -5.30
N ASN A 320 4.53 9.92 -5.13
CA ASN A 320 3.28 10.59 -5.46
C ASN A 320 2.99 10.58 -6.96
N LEU A 321 4.02 10.57 -7.81
CA LEU A 321 3.86 10.38 -9.27
C LEU A 321 3.25 9.00 -9.59
N ARG A 322 3.60 7.96 -8.84
CA ARG A 322 2.99 6.62 -8.98
C ARG A 322 1.50 6.63 -8.65
N GLY A 323 1.06 7.50 -7.75
CA GLY A 323 -0.32 7.55 -7.29
C GLY A 323 -0.75 6.35 -6.46
N SER A 324 -2.04 6.30 -6.14
CA SER A 324 -2.66 5.22 -5.35
C SER A 324 -3.71 4.43 -6.11
N ASP A 325 -3.99 4.78 -7.37
CA ASP A 325 -4.97 4.07 -8.20
C ASP A 325 -4.35 2.83 -8.84
N ALA A 326 -5.12 1.74 -8.86
CA ALA A 326 -4.70 0.48 -9.45
C ALA A 326 -4.73 0.49 -11.00
N LYS A 327 -5.31 1.52 -11.63
CA LYS A 327 -5.51 1.57 -13.09
C LYS A 327 -4.48 2.47 -13.75
N LEU A 328 -3.63 1.89 -14.59
CA LEU A 328 -2.63 2.64 -15.37
C LEU A 328 -3.26 3.68 -16.30
N LEU A 329 -4.44 3.39 -16.86
CA LEU A 329 -5.18 4.36 -17.67
C LEU A 329 -5.51 5.63 -16.86
N PHE A 330 -6.03 5.47 -15.63
CA PHE A 330 -6.32 6.60 -14.75
C PHE A 330 -5.03 7.37 -14.41
N GLN A 331 -3.96 6.67 -14.11
CA GLN A 331 -2.65 7.26 -13.80
C GLN A 331 -2.12 8.08 -14.97
N ASN A 332 -2.13 7.53 -16.18
CA ASN A 332 -1.73 8.25 -17.40
C ASN A 332 -2.54 9.53 -17.59
N LEU A 333 -3.87 9.43 -17.56
CA LEU A 333 -4.76 10.57 -17.76
C LEU A 333 -4.58 11.64 -16.68
N SER A 334 -4.41 11.23 -15.42
CA SER A 334 -4.15 12.13 -14.29
C SER A 334 -2.83 12.89 -14.45
N LEU A 335 -1.76 12.21 -14.86
CA LEU A 335 -0.47 12.86 -15.11
C LEU A 335 -0.51 13.80 -16.31
N ARG A 336 -1.21 13.43 -17.38
CA ARG A 336 -1.40 14.30 -18.56
C ARG A 336 -2.10 15.61 -18.22
N GLN A 337 -3.07 15.60 -17.30
CA GLN A 337 -3.73 16.83 -16.84
C GLN A 337 -2.79 17.75 -16.04
N GLN A 338 -1.75 17.19 -15.41
CA GLN A 338 -0.71 17.94 -14.69
C GLN A 338 0.38 18.49 -15.62
N GLY A 339 0.52 17.93 -16.81
CA GLY A 339 1.48 18.34 -17.83
C GLY A 339 2.34 17.23 -18.39
N LYS A 340 2.91 17.45 -19.57
CA LYS A 340 3.77 16.47 -20.26
C LYS A 340 5.01 16.11 -19.45
N ASP A 341 5.55 17.05 -18.70
CA ASP A 341 6.74 16.84 -17.87
C ASP A 341 6.48 15.81 -16.78
N LYS A 342 5.28 15.80 -16.19
CA LYS A 342 4.90 14.81 -15.18
C LYS A 342 4.75 13.39 -15.75
N VAL A 343 4.35 13.27 -17.00
CA VAL A 343 4.34 11.99 -17.72
C VAL A 343 5.77 11.49 -17.93
N ASN A 344 6.69 12.36 -18.35
CA ASN A 344 8.09 12.00 -18.56
C ASN A 344 8.77 11.62 -17.24
N GLU A 345 8.63 12.43 -16.17
CA GLU A 345 9.14 12.12 -14.83
C GLU A 345 8.66 10.74 -14.35
N TYR A 346 7.37 10.42 -14.60
CA TYR A 346 6.83 9.11 -14.25
C TYR A 346 7.47 7.98 -15.07
N LEU A 347 7.64 8.15 -16.38
CA LEU A 347 8.19 7.13 -17.26
C LEU A 347 9.70 6.93 -17.07
N ASP A 348 10.41 7.92 -16.53
CA ASP A 348 11.80 7.76 -16.12
C ASP A 348 11.93 6.84 -14.89
N LEU A 349 10.95 6.87 -13.99
CA LEU A 349 10.87 5.99 -12.82
C LEU A 349 10.27 4.61 -13.14
N HIS A 350 9.37 4.54 -14.13
CA HIS A 350 8.58 3.37 -14.51
C HIS A 350 8.66 3.10 -16.02
N PRO A 351 9.85 2.80 -16.56
CA PRO A 351 10.04 2.59 -17.99
C PRO A 351 9.23 1.42 -18.56
N GLU A 352 8.87 0.45 -17.72
CA GLU A 352 8.01 -0.68 -18.05
C GLU A 352 6.58 -0.30 -18.45
N HIS A 353 6.14 0.92 -18.10
CA HIS A 353 4.81 1.42 -18.45
C HIS A 353 4.78 2.23 -19.75
N ARG A 354 5.92 2.43 -20.43
CA ARG A 354 6.04 3.26 -21.64
C ARG A 354 5.09 2.80 -22.75
N GLU A 355 5.12 1.52 -23.08
CA GLU A 355 4.24 0.95 -24.13
C GLU A 355 2.75 1.17 -23.81
N ALA A 356 2.35 0.94 -22.57
CA ALA A 356 0.98 1.16 -22.14
C ALA A 356 0.55 2.64 -22.24
N PHE A 357 1.46 3.56 -21.95
CA PHE A 357 1.21 5.00 -22.03
C PHE A 357 1.15 5.47 -23.48
N GLU A 358 1.98 4.94 -24.38
CA GLU A 358 1.94 5.19 -25.82
C GLU A 358 0.63 4.68 -26.43
N LYS A 359 0.18 3.50 -26.00
CA LYS A 359 -1.14 2.97 -26.41
C LYS A 359 -2.27 3.91 -26.01
N VAL A 360 -2.31 4.40 -24.77
CA VAL A 360 -3.33 5.37 -24.33
C VAL A 360 -3.29 6.64 -25.18
N GLN A 361 -2.11 7.12 -25.55
CA GLN A 361 -1.97 8.27 -26.43
C GLN A 361 -2.54 8.00 -27.83
N THR A 362 -2.24 6.84 -28.39
CA THR A 362 -2.75 6.41 -29.71
C THR A 362 -4.28 6.30 -29.67
N ASP A 363 -4.83 5.65 -28.63
CA ASP A 363 -6.27 5.48 -28.45
C ASP A 363 -6.99 6.85 -28.31
N MET A 364 -6.37 7.79 -27.59
CA MET A 364 -6.91 9.16 -27.43
C MET A 364 -6.91 9.92 -28.76
N HIS A 365 -5.84 9.80 -29.56
CA HIS A 365 -5.77 10.42 -30.89
C HIS A 365 -6.83 9.81 -31.83
N ALA A 366 -6.96 8.48 -31.85
CA ALA A 366 -7.94 7.77 -32.66
C ALA A 366 -9.38 8.19 -32.27
N TYR A 367 -9.69 8.23 -30.98
CA TYR A 367 -10.97 8.69 -30.48
C TYR A 367 -11.30 10.13 -30.92
N THR A 368 -10.33 11.03 -30.78
CA THR A 368 -10.49 12.44 -31.14
C THR A 368 -10.70 12.63 -32.64
N ALA A 369 -9.95 11.90 -33.47
CA ALA A 369 -10.10 11.91 -34.92
C ALA A 369 -11.48 11.39 -35.34
N GLN A 370 -11.94 10.27 -34.77
CA GLN A 370 -13.26 9.69 -35.05
C GLN A 370 -14.41 10.65 -34.64
N LEU A 371 -14.28 11.30 -33.48
CA LEU A 371 -15.24 12.31 -33.03
C LEU A 371 -15.31 13.48 -34.00
N PHE A 372 -14.16 14.00 -34.43
CA PHE A 372 -14.08 15.12 -35.40
C PHE A 372 -14.67 14.71 -36.77
N GLU A 373 -14.26 13.57 -37.31
CA GLU A 373 -14.79 13.05 -38.58
C GLU A 373 -16.31 12.86 -38.52
N SER A 374 -16.82 12.33 -37.41
CA SER A 374 -18.25 12.14 -37.18
C SER A 374 -18.97 13.48 -37.13
N TYR A 375 -18.38 14.50 -36.49
CA TYR A 375 -18.92 15.84 -36.45
C TYR A 375 -18.99 16.46 -37.84
N ILE A 376 -17.92 16.39 -38.62
CA ILE A 376 -17.87 16.93 -40.00
C ILE A 376 -18.87 16.17 -40.91
N GLY A 377 -18.92 14.85 -40.83
CA GLY A 377 -19.82 14.03 -41.64
C GLY A 377 -21.29 14.35 -41.40
N TYR A 378 -21.68 14.50 -40.12
CA TYR A 378 -23.09 14.79 -39.78
C TYR A 378 -23.50 16.25 -39.92
N TYR A 379 -22.76 17.19 -39.32
CA TYR A 379 -23.18 18.61 -39.28
C TYR A 379 -22.76 19.44 -40.50
N VAL A 380 -21.63 19.07 -41.13
CA VAL A 380 -21.07 19.89 -42.23
C VAL A 380 -21.39 19.25 -43.59
N LYS A 381 -20.94 18.01 -43.84
CA LYS A 381 -21.13 17.34 -45.13
C LYS A 381 -22.52 16.73 -45.29
N ARG A 382 -23.13 16.29 -44.19
CA ARG A 382 -24.44 15.63 -44.12
C ARG A 382 -24.49 14.33 -44.91
N ASP A 383 -23.35 13.62 -44.98
CA ASP A 383 -23.15 12.37 -45.73
C ASP A 383 -23.15 11.13 -44.81
N ARG A 384 -23.25 11.30 -43.48
CA ARG A 384 -23.24 10.20 -42.52
C ARG A 384 -24.39 10.31 -41.52
N PRO A 385 -24.93 9.20 -41.04
CA PRO A 385 -25.94 9.15 -39.99
C PRO A 385 -25.37 9.68 -38.66
N PHE A 386 -26.27 10.08 -37.75
CA PHE A 386 -25.87 10.54 -36.42
C PHE A 386 -25.26 9.39 -35.62
N PRO A 387 -23.98 9.49 -35.17
CA PRO A 387 -23.33 8.44 -34.41
C PRO A 387 -23.79 8.44 -32.94
N ALA A 388 -24.56 7.43 -32.56
CA ALA A 388 -25.13 7.33 -31.20
C ALA A 388 -24.05 7.31 -30.09
N GLU A 389 -22.85 6.78 -30.40
CA GLU A 389 -21.73 6.67 -29.47
C GLU A 389 -21.13 8.04 -29.08
N PHE A 390 -21.11 8.99 -30.00
CA PHE A 390 -20.60 10.34 -29.77
C PHE A 390 -21.67 11.36 -29.43
N LYS A 391 -22.92 10.94 -29.22
CA LYS A 391 -24.09 11.82 -29.07
C LYS A 391 -23.84 13.01 -28.14
N ILE A 392 -23.36 12.78 -26.93
CA ILE A 392 -23.16 13.85 -25.94
C ILE A 392 -22.07 14.81 -26.41
N HIS A 393 -20.96 14.29 -26.93
CA HIS A 393 -19.83 15.09 -27.39
C HIS A 393 -20.14 15.89 -28.64
N MET A 394 -20.92 15.31 -29.56
CA MET A 394 -21.39 15.97 -30.76
C MET A 394 -22.30 17.16 -30.45
N PHE A 395 -23.21 17.02 -29.48
CA PHE A 395 -24.05 18.13 -29.04
C PHE A 395 -23.22 19.23 -28.36
N HIS A 396 -22.24 18.89 -27.56
CA HIS A 396 -21.36 19.89 -26.92
C HIS A 396 -20.53 20.64 -27.95
N LEU A 397 -19.90 19.95 -28.91
CA LEU A 397 -19.16 20.62 -29.98
C LEU A 397 -20.06 21.52 -30.83
N HIS A 398 -21.28 21.07 -31.16
CA HIS A 398 -22.23 21.89 -31.93
C HIS A 398 -22.75 23.10 -31.14
N ARG A 399 -22.91 22.98 -29.83
CA ARG A 399 -23.22 24.09 -28.95
C ARG A 399 -22.09 25.13 -28.96
N LEU A 400 -20.83 24.71 -28.83
CA LEU A 400 -19.67 25.61 -28.92
C LEU A 400 -19.61 26.34 -30.27
N TYR A 401 -19.95 25.66 -31.37
CA TYR A 401 -20.08 26.31 -32.68
C TYR A 401 -21.14 27.41 -32.67
N LYS A 402 -22.33 27.14 -32.11
CA LYS A 402 -23.43 28.09 -32.08
C LYS A 402 -23.17 29.31 -31.18
N GLU A 403 -22.58 29.08 -30.01
CA GLU A 403 -22.30 30.11 -29.02
C GLU A 403 -21.18 31.07 -29.46
N ASN A 404 -20.10 30.51 -30.02
CA ASN A 404 -18.93 31.29 -30.38
C ASN A 404 -18.89 31.71 -31.87
N ASN A 405 -19.80 31.21 -32.68
CA ASN A 405 -19.79 31.33 -34.14
C ASN A 405 -18.45 30.97 -34.79
N GLU A 406 -17.73 30.03 -34.20
CA GLU A 406 -16.39 29.64 -34.61
C GLU A 406 -16.39 28.20 -35.12
N ARG A 407 -15.75 28.00 -36.28
CA ARG A 407 -15.66 26.68 -36.92
C ARG A 407 -15.05 25.64 -36.03
N ILE A 408 -15.67 24.46 -35.94
CA ILE A 408 -15.07 23.32 -35.25
C ILE A 408 -13.94 22.73 -36.11
N THR A 409 -12.73 22.81 -35.62
CA THR A 409 -11.51 22.24 -36.21
C THR A 409 -11.03 21.03 -35.42
N LEU A 410 -10.09 20.26 -35.96
CA LEU A 410 -9.45 19.17 -35.24
C LEU A 410 -8.79 19.67 -33.93
N GLU A 411 -8.10 20.81 -33.97
CA GLU A 411 -7.45 21.41 -32.80
C GLU A 411 -8.46 21.73 -31.70
N ARG A 412 -9.63 22.28 -32.03
CA ARG A 412 -10.71 22.52 -31.06
C ARG A 412 -11.29 21.23 -30.51
N THR A 413 -11.43 20.22 -31.35
CA THR A 413 -11.86 18.89 -30.88
C THR A 413 -10.83 18.29 -29.92
N ILE A 414 -9.52 18.43 -30.18
CA ILE A 414 -8.44 18.04 -29.28
C ILE A 414 -8.54 18.80 -27.96
N ALA A 415 -8.69 20.13 -28.01
CA ALA A 415 -8.85 20.96 -26.81
C ALA A 415 -10.08 20.54 -25.98
N TYR A 416 -11.20 20.29 -26.65
CA TYR A 416 -12.42 19.79 -26.02
C TYR A 416 -12.22 18.45 -25.31
N VAL A 417 -11.60 17.46 -25.99
CA VAL A 417 -11.36 16.13 -25.42
C VAL A 417 -10.36 16.19 -24.25
N ASN A 418 -9.32 17.01 -24.36
CA ASN A 418 -8.37 17.24 -23.27
C ASN A 418 -9.00 17.95 -22.07
N GLY A 419 -10.02 18.78 -22.28
CA GLY A 419 -10.77 19.47 -21.22
C GLY A 419 -11.85 18.62 -20.54
N LEU A 420 -12.11 17.39 -21.01
CA LEU A 420 -13.01 16.45 -20.35
C LEU A 420 -12.47 16.04 -18.97
N THR A 421 -13.38 15.74 -18.03
CA THR A 421 -13.00 15.19 -16.74
C THR A 421 -12.33 13.81 -16.89
N LEU A 422 -11.48 13.42 -15.93
CA LEU A 422 -10.84 12.09 -15.93
C LEU A 422 -11.83 10.96 -16.14
N SER A 423 -12.98 11.01 -15.46
CA SER A 423 -14.02 9.99 -15.58
C SER A 423 -14.62 9.92 -16.99
N GLN A 424 -14.81 11.09 -17.65
CA GLN A 424 -15.30 11.15 -19.01
C GLN A 424 -14.27 10.63 -20.02
N GLN A 425 -12.99 10.99 -19.86
CA GLN A 425 -11.90 10.47 -20.70
C GLN A 425 -11.75 8.95 -20.55
N MET A 426 -11.78 8.43 -19.30
CA MET A 426 -11.76 7.00 -19.05
C MET A 426 -12.93 6.28 -19.72
N TYR A 427 -14.14 6.81 -19.59
CA TYR A 427 -15.33 6.22 -20.22
C TYR A 427 -15.22 6.21 -21.75
N ALA A 428 -14.76 7.30 -22.36
CA ALA A 428 -14.56 7.44 -23.79
C ALA A 428 -13.60 6.38 -24.34
N LEU A 429 -12.47 6.20 -23.68
CA LEU A 429 -11.46 5.22 -24.10
C LEU A 429 -11.89 3.78 -23.85
N THR A 430 -12.54 3.49 -22.73
CA THR A 430 -12.94 2.12 -22.36
C THR A 430 -14.05 1.57 -23.28
N LYS A 431 -15.01 2.40 -23.70
CA LYS A 431 -16.07 1.95 -24.63
C LYS A 431 -15.58 1.67 -26.03
N ASN A 432 -14.58 2.42 -26.51
CA ASN A 432 -14.08 2.24 -27.88
C ASN A 432 -13.17 1.02 -28.03
N THR A 433 -12.37 0.67 -27.00
CA THR A 433 -11.54 -0.55 -27.02
C THR A 433 -12.35 -1.83 -27.11
N VAL A 434 -13.55 -1.88 -26.53
CA VAL A 434 -14.43 -3.07 -26.61
C VAL A 434 -15.01 -3.30 -28.02
N LYS A 435 -15.03 -2.29 -28.90
CA LYS A 435 -15.55 -2.42 -30.27
C LYS A 435 -14.51 -2.86 -31.29
N THR A 436 -13.27 -2.45 -31.12
CA THR A 436 -12.16 -2.85 -32.02
C THR A 436 -11.76 -4.31 -31.88
N GLU A 437 -12.07 -4.98 -30.78
CA GLU A 437 -11.82 -6.42 -30.57
C GLU A 437 -12.97 -7.34 -31.08
N LYS A 438 -14.05 -6.76 -31.65
CA LYS A 438 -15.21 -7.50 -32.17
C LYS A 438 -15.39 -7.42 -33.70
N VAL A 439 -14.38 -6.96 -34.44
CA VAL A 439 -14.37 -6.93 -35.91
C VAL A 439 -13.34 -7.92 -36.44
#